data_b112029c4109265ea772315d27508500
#
_entry.id   b112029c4109265ea772315d27508500
#
_cell.length_a   1.000
_cell.length_b   1.000
_cell.length_c   1.000
_cell.angle_alpha   90.00
_cell.angle_beta   90.00
_cell.angle_gamma   90.00
#
_symmetry.space_group_name_H-M   'P 1'
#
loop_
_entity.id
_entity.type
_entity.pdbx_description
1 polymer ?
#
loop_
_entity_poly.entity_id
_entity_poly.type
_entity_poly.pdbx_seq_one_letter_code
_entity_poly.pdbx_strand_id
1 'polypeptide(L)'
;MKTIQRSLVSLSVLFACNSLAAGFQVAEHSASGLGRAFSGEGAVADNASVLARNPAAMTLFDTAQFSGAVSIVDPEVNVTQTKINDSDFNQKSSDVAPLQIVPAAYYISPINEKWAWGIGMFTTYGVATDYPDDIYAGDLAGDTSLVSVNLNPNIAYRVNGSLSLGAGINLVYAEAELNRHKGSLPVGGSPSDKLISMTGETFAFGWNVGALYELNENNRFGFGYRSSVELDFDDGEFTDYVGLKMANDQPGKTTGRLEIELPDIFELSAFHQLSDAWAIHYGWQLTKWSKFKELKATSSDCKNNECFLKTEHYEDNQRWSVGATYMVSQNWTLRAGLAYDEQAGEATLSIPDSDRMWYSAGLTYTVSENMTVDAAFALVQSKSGSFTETDAADDKLTFDAEGAAYLSAIQLNYTFN
;
A
#
# COMPACT_ATOMS: atom_id res chain seq x y z
N MET A 1 -8.00 -18.46 -27.46
CA MET A 1 -7.77 -17.12 -26.91
C MET A 1 -8.00 -17.08 -25.38
N LYS A 2 -9.05 -17.68 -24.83
CA LYS A 2 -9.31 -17.68 -23.36
C LYS A 2 -8.23 -18.37 -22.50
N THR A 3 -7.50 -19.34 -23.06
CA THR A 3 -6.45 -20.08 -22.29
C THR A 3 -5.14 -19.32 -22.15
N ILE A 4 -4.82 -18.43 -23.11
CA ILE A 4 -3.59 -17.60 -23.05
C ILE A 4 -3.79 -16.41 -22.10
N GLN A 5 -5.00 -15.86 -22.00
CA GLN A 5 -5.32 -14.81 -21.02
C GLN A 5 -5.20 -15.31 -19.57
N ARG A 6 -5.68 -16.53 -19.29
CA ARG A 6 -5.55 -17.12 -17.93
C ARG A 6 -4.09 -17.40 -17.55
N SER A 7 -3.22 -17.73 -18.50
CA SER A 7 -1.80 -18.03 -18.19
C SER A 7 -0.95 -16.78 -17.96
N LEU A 8 -1.31 -15.62 -18.51
CA LEU A 8 -0.62 -14.34 -18.25
C LEU A 8 -1.07 -13.70 -16.95
N VAL A 9 -2.33 -13.85 -16.57
CA VAL A 9 -2.86 -13.40 -15.27
C VAL A 9 -2.34 -14.28 -14.13
N SER A 10 -2.22 -15.60 -14.35
CA SER A 10 -1.74 -16.54 -13.32
C SER A 10 -0.27 -16.38 -12.94
N LEU A 11 0.54 -15.67 -13.70
CA LEU A 11 1.95 -15.41 -13.37
C LEU A 11 2.11 -14.14 -12.54
N SER A 12 1.12 -13.25 -12.50
CA SER A 12 1.09 -12.01 -11.72
C SER A 12 0.56 -12.18 -10.30
N VAL A 13 -0.18 -13.24 -10.02
CA VAL A 13 -0.95 -13.45 -8.77
C VAL A 13 -0.11 -14.03 -7.60
N LEU A 14 1.18 -14.28 -7.80
CA LEU A 14 2.02 -14.85 -6.72
C LEU A 14 2.65 -13.83 -5.77
N PHE A 15 2.26 -12.54 -5.85
CA PHE A 15 2.85 -11.49 -5.01
C PHE A 15 1.75 -10.65 -4.35
N ALA A 16 1.17 -11.18 -3.27
CA ALA A 16 0.29 -10.39 -2.41
C ALA A 16 1.12 -9.33 -1.67
N CYS A 17 0.60 -8.12 -1.57
CA CYS A 17 1.27 -6.99 -0.95
C CYS A 17 0.57 -6.63 0.36
N ASN A 18 1.32 -6.61 1.44
CA ASN A 18 0.88 -6.01 2.70
C ASN A 18 1.93 -5.06 3.21
N SER A 19 1.48 -3.90 3.54
CA SER A 19 2.30 -2.86 4.12
C SER A 19 1.69 -2.44 5.45
N LEU A 20 2.52 -2.30 6.46
CA LEU A 20 2.18 -1.52 7.64
C LEU A 20 2.42 -0.04 7.29
N ALA A 21 1.71 0.48 6.31
CA ALA A 21 1.56 1.91 6.10
C ALA A 21 0.22 2.36 6.69
N ALA A 22 0.04 3.64 7.01
CA ALA A 22 -1.20 4.13 7.54
C ALA A 22 -2.39 3.65 6.70
N GLY A 23 -3.36 3.03 7.33
CA GLY A 23 -4.37 2.23 6.65
C GLY A 23 -3.74 1.02 5.95
N PHE A 24 -3.91 0.93 4.62
CA PHE A 24 -3.34 -0.12 3.78
C PHE A 24 -2.63 0.43 2.52
N GLN A 25 -2.01 1.62 2.65
CA GLN A 25 -1.17 2.19 1.59
C GLN A 25 0.18 1.48 1.55
N VAL A 26 0.69 1.19 0.34
CA VAL A 26 2.00 0.59 0.08
C VAL A 26 2.96 1.69 -0.39
N ALA A 27 4.05 1.91 0.36
CA ALA A 27 5.07 2.91 0.03
C ALA A 27 6.28 2.31 -0.72
N GLU A 28 6.45 1.01 -0.72
CA GLU A 28 7.64 0.22 -1.06
C GLU A 28 7.90 0.16 -2.57
N HIS A 29 7.94 1.32 -3.22
CA HIS A 29 8.10 1.47 -4.67
C HIS A 29 9.55 1.35 -5.15
N SER A 30 10.55 1.52 -4.26
CA SER A 30 11.96 1.51 -4.63
C SER A 30 12.88 1.22 -3.44
N ALA A 31 14.04 0.58 -3.69
CA ALA A 31 15.07 0.40 -2.66
C ALA A 31 15.78 1.72 -2.34
N SER A 32 16.03 2.57 -3.35
CA SER A 32 16.63 3.89 -3.12
C SER A 32 15.73 4.76 -2.25
N GLY A 33 14.41 4.74 -2.47
CA GLY A 33 13.41 5.41 -1.65
C GLY A 33 13.34 4.86 -0.24
N LEU A 34 13.26 3.52 -0.09
CA LEU A 34 13.25 2.86 1.22
C LEU A 34 14.46 3.28 2.06
N GLY A 35 15.66 3.34 1.45
CA GLY A 35 16.90 3.73 2.14
C GLY A 35 16.92 5.14 2.71
N ARG A 36 15.99 6.02 2.31
CA ARG A 36 15.82 7.38 2.83
C ARG A 36 14.44 7.64 3.44
N ALA A 37 13.73 6.57 3.85
CA ALA A 37 12.36 6.63 4.35
C ALA A 37 11.42 7.38 3.40
N PHE A 38 11.58 7.20 2.09
CA PHE A 38 10.82 7.85 1.02
C PHE A 38 10.77 9.39 1.11
N SER A 39 11.77 10.02 1.75
CA SER A 39 11.86 11.47 1.83
C SER A 39 12.25 12.09 0.48
N GLY A 40 11.54 13.15 0.06
CA GLY A 40 11.81 13.88 -1.15
C GLY A 40 11.57 13.11 -2.46
N GLU A 41 10.79 12.02 -2.44
CA GLU A 41 10.61 11.11 -3.57
C GLU A 41 10.21 11.81 -4.87
N GLY A 42 9.31 12.78 -4.81
CA GLY A 42 8.85 13.52 -5.98
C GLY A 42 9.84 14.57 -6.51
N ALA A 43 11.02 14.74 -5.87
CA ALA A 43 12.03 15.74 -6.25
C ALA A 43 13.45 15.16 -6.42
N VAL A 44 13.79 14.03 -5.78
CA VAL A 44 15.16 13.46 -5.84
C VAL A 44 15.53 12.96 -7.22
N ALA A 45 14.69 12.15 -7.86
CA ALA A 45 14.84 11.68 -9.24
C ALA A 45 16.22 11.05 -9.54
N ASP A 46 16.67 10.14 -8.66
CA ASP A 46 17.93 9.43 -8.82
C ASP A 46 17.83 8.19 -9.74
N ASN A 47 16.61 7.75 -10.06
CA ASN A 47 16.32 6.65 -10.98
C ASN A 47 14.86 6.69 -11.46
N ALA A 48 14.46 5.73 -12.32
CA ALA A 48 13.14 5.73 -12.97
C ALA A 48 11.95 5.55 -12.02
N SER A 49 12.16 5.12 -10.77
CA SER A 49 11.07 4.96 -9.79
C SER A 49 10.38 6.27 -9.40
N VAL A 50 11.02 7.43 -9.66
CA VAL A 50 10.41 8.76 -9.42
C VAL A 50 9.06 8.93 -10.13
N LEU A 51 8.85 8.23 -11.27
CA LEU A 51 7.61 8.21 -12.03
C LEU A 51 6.40 7.86 -11.15
N ALA A 52 6.55 6.94 -10.19
CA ALA A 52 5.48 6.55 -9.29
C ALA A 52 4.99 7.70 -8.39
N ARG A 53 5.85 8.67 -8.09
CA ARG A 53 5.55 9.77 -7.17
C ARG A 53 5.30 11.10 -7.87
N ASN A 54 6.10 11.39 -8.89
CA ASN A 54 6.01 12.66 -9.64
C ASN A 54 6.36 12.44 -11.12
N PRO A 55 5.37 12.30 -12.02
CA PRO A 55 5.65 12.12 -13.44
C PRO A 55 6.40 13.30 -14.08
N ALA A 56 6.29 14.51 -13.53
CA ALA A 56 7.02 15.68 -14.07
C ALA A 56 8.54 15.52 -13.98
N ALA A 57 9.03 14.77 -12.98
CA ALA A 57 10.46 14.55 -12.77
C ALA A 57 11.11 13.66 -13.84
N MET A 58 10.32 13.00 -14.70
CA MET A 58 10.83 12.29 -15.86
C MET A 58 11.63 13.18 -16.82
N THR A 59 11.36 14.50 -16.84
CA THR A 59 12.10 15.47 -17.67
C THR A 59 13.55 15.71 -17.23
N LEU A 60 13.96 15.17 -16.07
CA LEU A 60 15.34 15.27 -15.58
C LEU A 60 16.28 14.23 -16.21
N PHE A 61 15.74 13.27 -16.94
CA PHE A 61 16.52 12.20 -17.56
C PHE A 61 16.79 12.50 -19.03
N ASP A 62 18.08 12.58 -19.38
CA ASP A 62 18.53 12.85 -20.75
C ASP A 62 18.59 11.58 -21.61
N THR A 63 18.60 10.40 -20.98
CA THR A 63 18.66 9.09 -21.62
C THR A 63 17.60 8.18 -21.05
N ALA A 64 17.25 7.11 -21.78
CA ALA A 64 16.29 6.14 -21.30
C ALA A 64 16.81 5.41 -20.03
N GLN A 65 15.92 5.18 -19.08
CA GLN A 65 16.21 4.58 -17.78
C GLN A 65 15.25 3.42 -17.52
N PHE A 66 15.78 2.35 -16.95
CA PHE A 66 14.99 1.25 -16.38
C PHE A 66 15.35 1.09 -14.89
N SER A 67 14.35 0.86 -14.06
CA SER A 67 14.51 0.47 -12.64
C SER A 67 13.60 -0.70 -12.33
N GLY A 68 14.16 -1.76 -11.75
CA GLY A 68 13.39 -2.90 -11.24
C GLY A 68 13.72 -3.14 -9.78
N ALA A 69 12.71 -3.17 -8.91
CA ALA A 69 12.85 -3.32 -7.48
C ALA A 69 12.04 -4.50 -6.96
N VAL A 70 12.53 -5.13 -5.89
CA VAL A 70 11.79 -6.08 -5.07
C VAL A 70 11.99 -5.68 -3.62
N SER A 71 10.88 -5.46 -2.92
CA SER A 71 10.85 -5.21 -1.48
C SER A 71 10.24 -6.41 -0.76
N ILE A 72 10.80 -6.76 0.39
CA ILE A 72 10.26 -7.74 1.33
C ILE A 72 9.80 -6.96 2.55
N VAL A 73 8.54 -7.14 2.92
CA VAL A 73 7.92 -6.57 4.12
C VAL A 73 7.62 -7.72 5.06
N ASP A 74 8.26 -7.72 6.22
CA ASP A 74 8.15 -8.74 7.26
C ASP A 74 7.58 -8.10 8.53
N PRO A 75 6.24 -8.10 8.69
CA PRO A 75 5.59 -7.51 9.85
C PRO A 75 5.57 -8.51 11.01
N GLU A 76 5.79 -8.00 12.21
CA GLU A 76 5.55 -8.69 13.48
C GLU A 76 4.41 -7.97 14.21
N VAL A 77 3.15 -8.36 13.94
CA VAL A 77 1.96 -7.76 14.55
C VAL A 77 1.28 -8.74 15.48
N ASN A 78 1.13 -8.33 16.74
CA ASN A 78 0.44 -9.11 17.76
C ASN A 78 -0.82 -8.37 18.20
N VAL A 79 -1.92 -9.11 18.32
CA VAL A 79 -3.19 -8.60 18.83
C VAL A 79 -3.63 -9.47 20.00
N THR A 80 -3.95 -8.85 21.11
CA THR A 80 -4.43 -9.54 22.31
C THR A 80 -5.83 -9.05 22.65
N GLN A 81 -6.82 -9.93 22.62
CA GLN A 81 -8.14 -9.64 23.17
C GLN A 81 -8.05 -9.60 24.68
N THR A 82 -8.37 -8.47 25.30
CA THR A 82 -8.18 -8.20 26.73
C THR A 82 -9.48 -8.16 27.51
N LYS A 83 -10.62 -7.89 26.82
CA LYS A 83 -11.95 -7.86 27.46
C LYS A 83 -13.05 -8.38 26.55
N ILE A 84 -14.09 -8.89 27.21
CA ILE A 84 -15.42 -9.14 26.67
C ILE A 84 -16.39 -8.36 27.55
N ASN A 85 -16.99 -7.29 27.02
CA ASN A 85 -17.73 -6.28 27.75
C ASN A 85 -16.86 -5.72 28.90
N ASP A 86 -17.32 -5.80 30.15
CA ASP A 86 -16.60 -5.34 31.35
C ASP A 86 -15.75 -6.46 32.01
N SER A 87 -15.73 -7.66 31.44
CA SER A 87 -15.02 -8.81 32.01
C SER A 87 -13.64 -8.97 31.39
N ASP A 88 -12.64 -9.23 32.22
CA ASP A 88 -11.28 -9.52 31.75
C ASP A 88 -11.27 -10.82 30.93
N PHE A 89 -10.56 -10.79 29.84
CA PHE A 89 -10.33 -11.90 28.93
C PHE A 89 -8.87 -11.89 28.51
N ASN A 90 -8.35 -12.99 27.98
CA ASN A 90 -6.98 -13.03 27.49
C ASN A 90 -6.83 -14.07 26.38
N GLN A 91 -6.83 -13.60 25.14
CA GLN A 91 -6.51 -14.42 23.98
C GLN A 91 -5.56 -13.66 23.07
N LYS A 92 -4.35 -14.18 22.86
CA LYS A 92 -3.32 -13.58 22.02
C LYS A 92 -3.30 -14.26 20.65
N SER A 93 -3.32 -13.45 19.58
CA SER A 93 -3.00 -13.81 18.21
C SER A 93 -1.66 -13.18 17.85
N SER A 94 -0.68 -13.99 17.48
CA SER A 94 0.67 -13.53 17.13
C SER A 94 0.85 -13.58 15.62
N ASP A 95 1.66 -12.64 15.09
CA ASP A 95 2.04 -12.55 13.68
C ASP A 95 0.85 -12.57 12.72
N VAL A 96 -0.19 -11.77 13.06
CA VAL A 96 -1.45 -11.70 12.30
C VAL A 96 -1.33 -11.03 10.94
N ALA A 97 -0.14 -10.57 10.57
CA ALA A 97 0.15 -9.96 9.26
C ALA A 97 1.26 -10.79 8.57
N PRO A 98 0.96 -11.54 7.50
CA PRO A 98 1.92 -12.42 6.84
C PRO A 98 3.00 -11.64 6.08
N LEU A 99 4.20 -12.25 5.91
CA LEU A 99 5.31 -11.72 5.09
C LEU A 99 4.87 -11.48 3.65
N GLN A 100 5.33 -10.35 3.07
CA GLN A 100 4.97 -9.93 1.73
C GLN A 100 6.16 -9.58 0.84
N ILE A 101 5.99 -9.81 -0.47
CA ILE A 101 6.95 -9.45 -1.50
C ILE A 101 6.29 -8.45 -2.45
N VAL A 102 6.89 -7.25 -2.57
CA VAL A 102 6.38 -6.13 -3.37
C VAL A 102 7.33 -5.87 -4.54
N PRO A 103 6.99 -6.31 -5.77
CA PRO A 103 7.75 -5.99 -6.96
C PRO A 103 7.34 -4.63 -7.53
N ALA A 104 8.30 -3.94 -8.15
CA ALA A 104 8.05 -2.74 -8.92
C ALA A 104 9.01 -2.65 -10.12
N ALA A 105 8.55 -2.08 -11.24
CA ALA A 105 9.35 -1.89 -12.43
C ALA A 105 8.97 -0.58 -13.13
N TYR A 106 9.95 0.12 -13.65
CA TYR A 106 9.79 1.43 -14.26
C TYR A 106 10.66 1.57 -15.50
N TYR A 107 10.11 2.25 -16.49
CA TYR A 107 10.85 2.67 -17.66
C TYR A 107 10.53 4.13 -17.97
N ILE A 108 11.54 4.94 -18.19
CA ILE A 108 11.44 6.34 -18.61
C ILE A 108 12.27 6.51 -19.88
N SER A 109 11.76 7.28 -20.84
CA SER A 109 12.51 7.64 -22.04
C SER A 109 12.22 9.08 -22.43
N PRO A 110 13.26 9.92 -22.64
CA PRO A 110 13.08 11.21 -23.27
C PRO A 110 12.63 11.03 -24.73
N ILE A 111 11.69 11.85 -25.18
CA ILE A 111 11.28 11.95 -26.58
C ILE A 111 12.13 13.03 -27.28
N ASN A 112 12.38 14.12 -26.56
CA ASN A 112 13.23 15.25 -26.97
C ASN A 112 13.54 16.11 -25.73
N GLU A 113 14.22 17.25 -25.91
CA GLU A 113 14.61 18.15 -24.81
C GLU A 113 13.46 18.64 -23.91
N LYS A 114 12.19 18.53 -24.37
CA LYS A 114 11.01 19.01 -23.63
C LYS A 114 10.07 17.92 -23.20
N TRP A 115 10.00 16.80 -23.90
CA TRP A 115 9.04 15.75 -23.67
C TRP A 115 9.71 14.46 -23.23
N ALA A 116 9.16 13.84 -22.18
CA ALA A 116 9.50 12.50 -21.76
C ALA A 116 8.23 11.67 -21.57
N TRP A 117 8.34 10.37 -21.75
CA TRP A 117 7.29 9.42 -21.41
C TRP A 117 7.86 8.32 -20.52
N GLY A 118 6.98 7.61 -19.84
CA GLY A 118 7.38 6.48 -19.03
C GLY A 118 6.20 5.61 -18.67
N ILE A 119 6.51 4.44 -18.17
CA ILE A 119 5.54 3.47 -17.67
C ILE A 119 6.08 2.84 -16.39
N GLY A 120 5.22 2.73 -15.38
CA GLY A 120 5.51 2.05 -14.12
C GLY A 120 4.53 0.91 -13.88
N MET A 121 5.00 -0.14 -13.21
CA MET A 121 4.19 -1.21 -12.62
C MET A 121 4.57 -1.31 -11.14
N PHE A 122 3.63 -1.05 -10.26
CA PHE A 122 3.85 -1.01 -8.81
C PHE A 122 2.53 -1.14 -8.06
N THR A 123 2.60 -1.38 -6.75
CA THR A 123 1.43 -1.44 -5.87
C THR A 123 1.32 -0.14 -5.08
N THR A 124 0.09 0.41 -4.99
CA THR A 124 -0.18 1.61 -4.19
C THR A 124 -0.96 1.27 -2.91
N TYR A 125 -1.80 0.23 -2.96
CA TYR A 125 -2.64 -0.21 -1.85
C TYR A 125 -2.66 -1.74 -1.78
N GLY A 126 -2.64 -2.26 -0.56
CA GLY A 126 -2.75 -3.68 -0.27
C GLY A 126 -2.83 -3.94 1.22
N VAL A 127 -3.54 -4.97 1.62
CA VAL A 127 -3.66 -5.42 3.01
C VAL A 127 -3.75 -6.94 3.04
N ALA A 128 -3.20 -7.58 4.07
CA ALA A 128 -3.62 -8.90 4.50
C ALA A 128 -3.45 -9.04 6.01
N THR A 129 -4.43 -9.69 6.60
CA THR A 129 -4.36 -10.23 7.96
C THR A 129 -4.82 -11.69 7.90
N ASP A 130 -4.21 -12.50 8.76
CA ASP A 130 -4.46 -13.94 8.88
C ASP A 130 -4.49 -14.27 10.38
N TYR A 131 -5.69 -14.42 10.91
CA TYR A 131 -5.92 -14.78 12.32
C TYR A 131 -6.18 -16.29 12.46
N PRO A 132 -5.82 -16.90 13.60
CA PRO A 132 -6.22 -18.28 13.87
C PRO A 132 -7.73 -18.47 13.76
N ASP A 133 -8.16 -19.56 13.10
CA ASP A 133 -9.58 -19.83 12.83
C ASP A 133 -10.46 -19.97 14.08
N ASP A 134 -9.87 -20.28 15.25
CA ASP A 134 -10.57 -20.59 16.50
C ASP A 134 -10.59 -19.43 17.51
N ILE A 135 -10.28 -18.21 17.09
CA ILE A 135 -10.33 -17.06 17.99
C ILE A 135 -11.78 -16.74 18.40
N TYR A 136 -11.93 -16.16 19.60
CA TYR A 136 -13.25 -15.74 20.12
C TYR A 136 -13.97 -14.78 19.17
N ALA A 137 -13.26 -13.79 18.65
CA ALA A 137 -13.76 -12.76 17.72
C ALA A 137 -13.72 -13.22 16.24
N GLY A 138 -14.00 -14.49 15.94
CA GLY A 138 -13.89 -15.07 14.61
C GLY A 138 -14.81 -14.41 13.55
N ASP A 139 -15.91 -13.81 13.97
CA ASP A 139 -16.83 -13.07 13.09
C ASP A 139 -16.32 -11.68 12.70
N LEU A 140 -15.39 -11.11 13.49
CA LEU A 140 -14.73 -9.82 13.21
C LEU A 140 -13.38 -10.03 12.53
N ALA A 141 -12.68 -11.12 12.85
CA ALA A 141 -11.34 -11.43 12.35
C ALA A 141 -11.33 -12.78 11.59
N GLY A 142 -10.29 -12.98 10.82
CA GLY A 142 -10.03 -14.14 9.96
C GLY A 142 -9.07 -13.70 8.87
N ASP A 143 -9.20 -14.26 7.68
CA ASP A 143 -8.39 -13.82 6.54
C ASP A 143 -9.01 -12.57 5.94
N THR A 144 -8.20 -11.54 5.75
CA THR A 144 -8.56 -10.36 4.96
C THR A 144 -7.40 -10.08 4.02
N SER A 145 -7.67 -10.00 2.72
CA SER A 145 -6.66 -9.71 1.71
C SER A 145 -7.21 -8.76 0.66
N LEU A 146 -6.42 -7.73 0.35
CA LEU A 146 -6.58 -6.89 -0.84
C LEU A 146 -5.22 -6.79 -1.53
N VAL A 147 -5.13 -7.30 -2.74
CA VAL A 147 -3.94 -7.18 -3.58
C VAL A 147 -4.25 -6.24 -4.72
N SER A 148 -3.40 -5.25 -4.98
CA SER A 148 -3.56 -4.41 -6.16
C SER A 148 -2.26 -4.25 -6.94
N VAL A 149 -2.37 -4.11 -8.26
CA VAL A 149 -1.25 -3.78 -9.15
C VAL A 149 -1.67 -2.63 -10.04
N ASN A 150 -0.85 -1.60 -10.09
CA ASN A 150 -1.07 -0.42 -10.90
C ASN A 150 -0.12 -0.42 -12.10
N LEU A 151 -0.67 -0.39 -13.31
CA LEU A 151 0.05 -0.09 -14.53
C LEU A 151 -0.17 1.38 -14.86
N ASN A 152 0.92 2.18 -14.87
CA ASN A 152 0.86 3.63 -14.88
C ASN A 152 1.69 4.23 -16.03
N PRO A 153 1.13 4.36 -17.25
CA PRO A 153 1.72 5.15 -18.32
C PRO A 153 1.63 6.64 -18.01
N ASN A 154 2.71 7.37 -18.29
CA ASN A 154 2.86 8.79 -18.00
C ASN A 154 3.51 9.55 -19.16
N ILE A 155 3.22 10.85 -19.22
CA ILE A 155 3.89 11.82 -20.08
C ILE A 155 4.32 13.05 -19.27
N ALA A 156 5.45 13.62 -19.59
CA ALA A 156 5.97 14.84 -18.97
C ALA A 156 6.38 15.87 -19.99
N TYR A 157 6.27 17.14 -19.60
CA TYR A 157 6.62 18.28 -20.42
C TYR A 157 7.39 19.33 -19.63
N ARG A 158 8.59 19.69 -20.11
CA ARG A 158 9.40 20.79 -19.60
C ARG A 158 8.90 22.11 -20.18
N VAL A 159 8.17 22.88 -19.37
CA VAL A 159 7.56 24.16 -19.75
C VAL A 159 8.63 25.20 -20.06
N ASN A 160 9.63 25.28 -19.17
CA ASN A 160 10.79 26.19 -19.29
C ASN A 160 12.00 25.61 -18.50
N GLY A 161 13.05 26.38 -18.32
CA GLY A 161 14.27 25.96 -17.61
C GLY A 161 14.09 25.64 -16.12
N SER A 162 12.91 25.97 -15.52
CA SER A 162 12.67 25.78 -14.09
C SER A 162 11.40 24.99 -13.78
N LEU A 163 10.48 24.80 -14.72
CA LEU A 163 9.19 24.18 -14.46
C LEU A 163 8.93 23.04 -15.43
N SER A 164 8.63 21.87 -14.88
CA SER A 164 8.13 20.71 -15.60
C SER A 164 6.78 20.27 -15.03
N LEU A 165 5.92 19.76 -15.90
CA LEU A 165 4.61 19.20 -15.57
C LEU A 165 4.54 17.77 -16.11
N GLY A 166 3.75 16.93 -15.45
CA GLY A 166 3.54 15.54 -15.89
C GLY A 166 2.14 15.06 -15.54
N ALA A 167 1.67 14.08 -16.29
CA ALA A 167 0.39 13.42 -16.05
C ALA A 167 0.45 11.95 -16.46
N GLY A 168 -0.38 11.14 -15.83
CA GLY A 168 -0.50 9.72 -16.12
C GLY A 168 -1.88 9.16 -15.85
N ILE A 169 -2.09 7.94 -16.33
CA ILE A 169 -3.30 7.15 -16.09
C ILE A 169 -2.91 5.97 -15.21
N ASN A 170 -3.76 5.64 -14.24
CA ASN A 170 -3.62 4.47 -13.40
C ASN A 170 -4.60 3.40 -13.88
N LEU A 171 -4.08 2.26 -14.32
CA LEU A 171 -4.85 1.07 -14.65
C LEU A 171 -4.63 0.08 -13.50
N VAL A 172 -5.60 -0.04 -12.62
CA VAL A 172 -5.48 -0.83 -11.38
C VAL A 172 -6.23 -2.15 -11.56
N TYR A 173 -5.52 -3.26 -11.41
CA TYR A 173 -6.11 -4.57 -11.16
C TYR A 173 -6.12 -4.81 -9.67
N ALA A 174 -7.22 -5.31 -9.13
CA ALA A 174 -7.34 -5.66 -7.73
C ALA A 174 -8.05 -7.00 -7.54
N GLU A 175 -7.61 -7.73 -6.52
CA GLU A 175 -8.21 -8.97 -6.02
C GLU A 175 -8.44 -8.81 -4.52
N ALA A 176 -9.64 -9.19 -4.05
CA ALA A 176 -10.01 -9.12 -2.65
C ALA A 176 -10.53 -10.47 -2.15
N GLU A 177 -10.14 -10.83 -0.93
CA GLU A 177 -10.64 -12.01 -0.22
C GLU A 177 -10.92 -11.63 1.24
N LEU A 178 -12.04 -12.14 1.78
CA LEU A 178 -12.39 -12.01 3.18
C LEU A 178 -13.04 -13.31 3.65
N ASN A 179 -12.46 -13.92 4.68
CA ASN A 179 -13.03 -15.07 5.38
C ASN A 179 -13.30 -14.68 6.83
N ARG A 180 -14.42 -15.16 7.38
CA ARG A 180 -14.76 -15.05 8.80
C ARG A 180 -15.17 -16.40 9.32
N HIS A 181 -14.91 -16.63 10.61
CA HIS A 181 -15.19 -17.86 11.32
C HIS A 181 -16.28 -17.63 12.37
N LYS A 182 -16.85 -18.72 12.92
CA LYS A 182 -17.96 -18.60 13.87
C LYS A 182 -17.54 -17.97 15.20
N GLY A 183 -16.30 -18.23 15.64
CA GLY A 183 -15.81 -17.71 16.91
C GLY A 183 -16.73 -18.07 18.07
N SER A 184 -17.14 -17.06 18.84
CA SER A 184 -18.07 -17.17 19.98
C SER A 184 -19.54 -17.21 19.60
N LEU A 185 -19.91 -16.99 18.34
CA LEU A 185 -21.32 -16.88 17.96
C LEU A 185 -22.11 -18.17 18.21
N PRO A 186 -23.34 -18.07 18.77
CA PRO A 186 -24.16 -19.22 19.13
C PRO A 186 -24.87 -19.85 17.92
N VAL A 187 -24.15 -20.10 16.83
CA VAL A 187 -24.72 -20.64 15.56
C VAL A 187 -24.47 -22.13 15.37
N GLY A 188 -23.97 -22.79 16.42
CA GLY A 188 -23.65 -24.23 16.42
C GLY A 188 -22.40 -24.57 15.60
N GLY A 189 -21.80 -25.74 15.88
CA GLY A 189 -20.55 -26.17 15.27
C GLY A 189 -19.31 -25.75 16.06
N SER A 190 -18.13 -25.76 15.41
CA SER A 190 -16.86 -25.33 16.00
C SER A 190 -16.63 -23.84 15.82
N PRO A 191 -15.95 -23.15 16.75
CA PRO A 191 -15.47 -21.78 16.53
C PRO A 191 -14.69 -21.58 15.22
N SER A 192 -13.93 -22.57 14.80
CA SER A 192 -13.13 -22.59 13.58
C SER A 192 -13.90 -22.87 12.28
N ASP A 193 -15.20 -23.21 12.37
CA ASP A 193 -16.00 -23.36 11.16
C ASP A 193 -16.19 -22.00 10.47
N LYS A 194 -16.17 -21.99 9.15
CA LYS A 194 -16.44 -20.77 8.38
C LYS A 194 -17.83 -20.22 8.64
N LEU A 195 -17.92 -18.92 8.81
CA LEU A 195 -19.16 -18.15 8.93
C LEU A 195 -19.57 -17.58 7.58
N ILE A 196 -18.69 -16.80 6.97
CA ILE A 196 -18.84 -16.21 5.64
C ILE A 196 -17.51 -16.23 4.88
N SER A 197 -17.59 -16.23 3.56
CA SER A 197 -16.46 -15.89 2.69
C SER A 197 -16.89 -14.99 1.55
N MET A 198 -15.98 -14.08 1.16
CA MET A 198 -16.14 -13.21 0.00
C MET A 198 -14.85 -13.23 -0.83
N THR A 199 -15.00 -13.28 -2.16
CA THR A 199 -13.88 -13.16 -3.09
C THR A 199 -14.31 -12.36 -4.32
N GLY A 200 -13.38 -11.61 -4.91
CA GLY A 200 -13.66 -10.88 -6.13
C GLY A 200 -12.40 -10.32 -6.78
N GLU A 201 -12.49 -10.04 -8.07
CA GLU A 201 -11.44 -9.37 -8.84
C GLU A 201 -12.05 -8.24 -9.67
N THR A 202 -11.30 -7.16 -9.89
CA THR A 202 -11.78 -6.03 -10.68
C THR A 202 -10.64 -5.25 -11.35
N PHE A 203 -11.02 -4.46 -12.37
CA PHE A 203 -10.18 -3.45 -12.98
C PHE A 203 -10.78 -2.07 -12.76
N ALA A 204 -9.96 -1.13 -12.34
CA ALA A 204 -10.36 0.23 -12.07
C ALA A 204 -9.39 1.24 -12.68
N PHE A 205 -9.82 2.51 -12.74
CA PHE A 205 -9.07 3.57 -13.38
C PHE A 205 -8.92 4.75 -12.43
N GLY A 206 -7.74 5.36 -12.51
CA GLY A 206 -7.44 6.62 -11.87
C GLY A 206 -6.50 7.45 -12.73
N TRP A 207 -6.02 8.55 -12.20
CA TRP A 207 -5.06 9.42 -12.86
C TRP A 207 -4.09 10.04 -11.85
N ASN A 208 -2.98 10.55 -12.35
CA ASN A 208 -2.02 11.26 -11.54
C ASN A 208 -1.44 12.45 -12.30
N VAL A 209 -1.07 13.48 -11.57
CA VAL A 209 -0.36 14.64 -12.09
C VAL A 209 0.81 14.99 -11.19
N GLY A 210 1.78 15.69 -11.77
CA GLY A 210 2.93 16.17 -11.04
C GLY A 210 3.44 17.49 -11.58
N ALA A 211 4.15 18.19 -10.72
CA ALA A 211 4.92 19.37 -11.06
C ALA A 211 6.30 19.28 -10.42
N LEU A 212 7.32 19.73 -11.13
CA LEU A 212 8.68 19.87 -10.63
C LEU A 212 9.14 21.29 -10.86
N TYR A 213 9.60 21.95 -9.78
CA TYR A 213 10.18 23.28 -9.84
C TYR A 213 11.65 23.22 -9.45
N GLU A 214 12.52 23.50 -10.42
CA GLU A 214 13.96 23.62 -10.27
C GLU A 214 14.30 25.09 -9.99
N LEU A 215 14.52 25.44 -8.71
CA LEU A 215 14.95 26.80 -8.33
C LEU A 215 16.33 27.11 -8.90
N ASN A 216 17.21 26.11 -8.90
CA ASN A 216 18.53 26.07 -9.53
C ASN A 216 18.97 24.58 -9.57
N GLU A 217 20.18 24.32 -10.08
CA GLU A 217 20.75 22.98 -10.23
C GLU A 217 20.79 22.17 -8.92
N ASN A 218 20.90 22.86 -7.77
CA ASN A 218 21.04 22.23 -6.45
C ASN A 218 19.75 22.17 -5.64
N ASN A 219 18.67 22.82 -6.08
CA ASN A 219 17.46 22.96 -5.27
C ASN A 219 16.21 22.71 -6.12
N ARG A 220 15.44 21.68 -5.75
CA ARG A 220 14.22 21.28 -6.46
C ARG A 220 13.09 21.04 -5.49
N PHE A 221 11.86 21.33 -5.95
CA PHE A 221 10.63 21.08 -5.25
C PHE A 221 9.68 20.30 -6.17
N GLY A 222 9.10 19.22 -5.63
CA GLY A 222 8.16 18.37 -6.33
C GLY A 222 6.78 18.44 -5.71
N PHE A 223 5.76 18.38 -6.55
CA PHE A 223 4.38 18.16 -6.19
C PHE A 223 3.86 16.94 -6.96
N GLY A 224 3.24 16.02 -6.26
CA GLY A 224 2.55 14.86 -6.82
C GLY A 224 1.10 14.81 -6.32
N TYR A 225 0.19 14.42 -7.19
CA TYR A 225 -1.18 14.07 -6.84
C TYR A 225 -1.57 12.79 -7.58
N ARG A 226 -2.15 11.86 -6.85
CA ARG A 226 -2.78 10.63 -7.37
C ARG A 226 -4.23 10.62 -6.95
N SER A 227 -5.14 10.45 -7.92
CA SER A 227 -6.57 10.40 -7.66
C SER A 227 -6.97 9.17 -6.88
N SER A 228 -8.09 9.24 -6.20
CA SER A 228 -8.82 8.06 -5.72
C SER A 228 -9.11 7.09 -6.87
N VAL A 229 -9.29 5.83 -6.50
CA VAL A 229 -9.69 4.74 -7.41
C VAL A 229 -10.82 3.98 -6.74
N GLU A 230 -11.96 3.90 -7.42
CA GLU A 230 -13.09 3.10 -6.99
C GLU A 230 -12.96 1.68 -7.53
N LEU A 231 -12.77 0.72 -6.65
CA LEU A 231 -12.74 -0.70 -6.95
C LEU A 231 -14.16 -1.24 -6.85
N ASP A 232 -14.73 -1.63 -7.98
CA ASP A 232 -16.07 -2.16 -8.09
C ASP A 232 -16.00 -3.64 -8.49
N PHE A 233 -16.26 -4.51 -7.53
CA PHE A 233 -16.27 -5.96 -7.70
C PHE A 233 -17.69 -6.42 -8.03
N ASP A 234 -18.13 -6.21 -9.27
CA ASP A 234 -19.52 -6.46 -9.73
C ASP A 234 -19.92 -7.95 -9.69
N ASP A 235 -18.96 -8.85 -9.91
CA ASP A 235 -19.16 -10.31 -9.97
C ASP A 235 -18.55 -11.03 -8.75
N GLY A 236 -18.45 -10.35 -7.61
CA GLY A 236 -17.92 -10.91 -6.38
C GLY A 236 -18.75 -12.10 -5.88
N GLU A 237 -18.08 -13.09 -5.35
CA GLU A 237 -18.71 -14.28 -4.80
C GLU A 237 -18.88 -14.13 -3.27
N PHE A 238 -20.09 -14.32 -2.77
CA PHE A 238 -20.40 -14.33 -1.35
C PHE A 238 -20.95 -15.70 -0.95
N THR A 239 -20.42 -16.31 0.10
CA THR A 239 -20.91 -17.57 0.69
C THR A 239 -21.24 -17.36 2.16
N ASP A 240 -22.46 -17.69 2.53
CA ASP A 240 -22.93 -17.76 3.92
C ASP A 240 -23.05 -19.24 4.31
N TYR A 241 -22.22 -19.69 5.23
CA TYR A 241 -22.15 -21.10 5.66
C TYR A 241 -23.20 -21.47 6.70
N VAL A 242 -23.91 -20.50 7.27
CA VAL A 242 -24.84 -20.71 8.38
C VAL A 242 -26.26 -20.19 8.12
N GLY A 243 -26.47 -19.42 7.05
CA GLY A 243 -27.78 -18.88 6.67
C GLY A 243 -28.18 -17.60 7.41
N LEU A 244 -27.26 -16.91 8.07
CA LEU A 244 -27.57 -15.67 8.81
C LEU A 244 -27.87 -14.49 7.87
N LYS A 245 -27.18 -14.43 6.75
CA LYS A 245 -27.23 -13.31 5.79
C LYS A 245 -28.16 -13.58 4.61
N MET A 246 -28.37 -14.83 4.23
CA MET A 246 -29.23 -15.19 3.10
C MET A 246 -30.72 -14.94 3.39
N ALA A 247 -31.48 -14.46 2.40
CA ALA A 247 -32.89 -14.10 2.53
C ALA A 247 -33.81 -15.28 2.85
N ASN A 248 -33.38 -16.50 2.53
CA ASN A 248 -34.11 -17.74 2.77
C ASN A 248 -33.75 -18.42 4.11
N ASP A 249 -32.91 -17.81 4.95
CA ASP A 249 -32.40 -18.35 6.22
C ASP A 249 -31.69 -19.70 6.09
N GLN A 250 -31.11 -19.99 4.93
CA GLN A 250 -30.35 -21.23 4.67
C GLN A 250 -28.94 -20.90 4.23
N PRO A 251 -27.95 -21.74 4.56
CA PRO A 251 -26.62 -21.66 3.98
C PRO A 251 -26.71 -21.56 2.44
N GLY A 252 -25.91 -20.69 1.86
CA GLY A 252 -25.97 -20.48 0.41
C GLY A 252 -24.83 -19.64 -0.12
N LYS A 253 -24.77 -19.61 -1.45
CA LYS A 253 -23.77 -18.87 -2.21
C LYS A 253 -24.51 -17.99 -3.23
N THR A 254 -24.04 -16.77 -3.37
CA THR A 254 -24.58 -15.81 -4.35
C THR A 254 -23.48 -14.98 -4.97
N THR A 255 -23.76 -14.38 -6.11
CA THR A 255 -22.94 -13.33 -6.70
C THR A 255 -23.43 -11.98 -6.18
N GLY A 256 -22.49 -11.12 -5.82
CA GLY A 256 -22.81 -9.82 -5.26
C GLY A 256 -21.82 -8.75 -5.73
N ARG A 257 -22.08 -7.53 -5.30
CA ARG A 257 -21.25 -6.35 -5.59
C ARG A 257 -20.60 -5.87 -4.30
N LEU A 258 -19.28 -5.62 -4.34
CA LEU A 258 -18.52 -4.95 -3.29
C LEU A 258 -17.85 -3.72 -3.87
N GLU A 259 -17.95 -2.58 -3.18
CA GLU A 259 -17.29 -1.33 -3.55
C GLU A 259 -16.24 -0.96 -2.50
N ILE A 260 -15.02 -0.61 -2.96
CA ILE A 260 -13.93 -0.11 -2.11
C ILE A 260 -13.36 1.17 -2.75
N GLU A 261 -13.44 2.30 -2.07
CA GLU A 261 -12.83 3.54 -2.53
C GLU A 261 -11.40 3.67 -1.97
N LEU A 262 -10.40 3.52 -2.84
CA LEU A 262 -9.00 3.80 -2.53
C LEU A 262 -8.76 5.32 -2.52
N PRO A 263 -8.09 5.88 -1.50
CA PRO A 263 -8.00 7.33 -1.30
C PRO A 263 -7.11 8.07 -2.30
N ASP A 264 -7.25 9.40 -2.36
CA ASP A 264 -6.29 10.29 -3.02
C ASP A 264 -5.02 10.43 -2.20
N ILE A 265 -3.91 10.70 -2.89
CA ILE A 265 -2.62 11.01 -2.29
C ILE A 265 -2.13 12.37 -2.82
N PHE A 266 -1.77 13.26 -1.91
CA PHE A 266 -1.04 14.51 -2.18
C PHE A 266 0.36 14.39 -1.62
N GLU A 267 1.37 14.78 -2.38
CA GLU A 267 2.76 14.75 -1.94
C GLU A 267 3.49 16.05 -2.27
N LEU A 268 4.21 16.58 -1.30
CA LEU A 268 5.17 17.67 -1.45
C LEU A 268 6.57 17.14 -1.12
N SER A 269 7.51 17.38 -2.00
CA SER A 269 8.88 16.89 -1.91
C SER A 269 9.88 18.01 -2.12
N ALA A 270 11.01 17.94 -1.43
CA ALA A 270 12.12 18.85 -1.64
C ALA A 270 13.45 18.09 -1.66
N PHE A 271 14.38 18.60 -2.47
CA PHE A 271 15.74 18.12 -2.62
C PHE A 271 16.71 19.29 -2.64
N HIS A 272 17.80 19.21 -1.86
CA HIS A 272 18.85 20.21 -1.77
C HIS A 272 20.22 19.53 -1.78
N GLN A 273 21.00 19.79 -2.84
CA GLN A 273 22.41 19.43 -2.92
C GLN A 273 23.22 20.45 -2.14
N LEU A 274 23.81 20.05 -1.02
CA LEU A 274 24.57 20.94 -0.13
C LEU A 274 26.03 21.05 -0.55
N SER A 275 26.57 20.00 -1.15
CA SER A 275 27.93 19.91 -1.69
C SER A 275 28.00 18.75 -2.68
N ASP A 276 29.15 18.56 -3.33
CA ASP A 276 29.37 17.41 -4.23
C ASP A 276 29.11 16.05 -3.56
N ALA A 277 29.24 15.97 -2.24
CA ALA A 277 29.08 14.73 -1.50
C ALA A 277 27.77 14.62 -0.73
N TRP A 278 27.10 15.71 -0.39
CA TRP A 278 25.95 15.72 0.50
C TRP A 278 24.70 16.31 -0.13
N ALA A 279 23.59 15.58 0.00
CA ALA A 279 22.26 16.10 -0.25
C ALA A 279 21.32 15.82 0.92
N ILE A 280 20.36 16.70 1.14
CA ILE A 280 19.23 16.51 2.07
C ILE A 280 17.92 16.57 1.29
N HIS A 281 16.93 15.84 1.80
CA HIS A 281 15.61 15.79 1.20
C HIS A 281 14.57 15.62 2.27
N TYR A 282 13.39 16.15 2.02
CA TYR A 282 12.25 16.02 2.92
C TYR A 282 10.95 15.97 2.13
N GLY A 283 9.92 15.44 2.75
CA GLY A 283 8.62 15.27 2.14
C GLY A 283 7.48 15.36 3.15
N TRP A 284 6.32 15.72 2.64
CA TRP A 284 5.04 15.67 3.31
C TRP A 284 4.03 15.00 2.37
N GLN A 285 3.25 14.09 2.91
CA GLN A 285 2.21 13.38 2.21
C GLN A 285 0.91 13.49 3.00
N LEU A 286 -0.21 13.69 2.30
CA LEU A 286 -1.56 13.62 2.83
C LEU A 286 -2.32 12.55 2.05
N THR A 287 -2.87 11.56 2.75
CA THR A 287 -3.73 10.54 2.16
C THR A 287 -5.16 10.72 2.68
N LYS A 288 -6.11 10.79 1.75
CA LYS A 288 -7.52 11.14 2.03
C LYS A 288 -8.33 9.89 2.44
N TRP A 289 -7.89 9.22 3.51
CA TRP A 289 -8.52 8.02 4.02
C TRP A 289 -9.98 8.20 4.47
N SER A 290 -10.41 9.43 4.77
CA SER A 290 -11.82 9.74 5.08
C SER A 290 -12.81 9.37 3.97
N LYS A 291 -12.33 8.99 2.78
CA LYS A 291 -13.15 8.45 1.69
C LYS A 291 -13.51 6.98 1.89
N PHE A 292 -12.68 6.21 2.57
CA PHE A 292 -12.95 4.80 2.89
C PHE A 292 -13.87 4.71 4.12
N LYS A 293 -15.19 4.63 3.87
CA LYS A 293 -16.21 4.75 4.91
C LYS A 293 -16.79 3.42 5.34
N GLU A 294 -16.90 2.48 4.43
CA GLU A 294 -17.53 1.18 4.68
C GLU A 294 -17.04 0.13 3.70
N LEU A 295 -17.06 -1.12 4.15
CA LEU A 295 -17.01 -2.31 3.31
C LEU A 295 -18.43 -2.84 3.23
N LYS A 296 -19.04 -2.79 2.04
CA LYS A 296 -20.42 -3.20 1.86
C LYS A 296 -20.57 -4.12 0.66
N ALA A 297 -20.96 -5.37 0.94
CA ALA A 297 -21.32 -6.34 -0.09
C ALA A 297 -22.85 -6.46 -0.20
N THR A 298 -23.36 -6.39 -1.42
CA THR A 298 -24.80 -6.40 -1.72
C THR A 298 -25.18 -7.49 -2.72
N SER A 299 -26.31 -8.16 -2.51
CA SER A 299 -26.95 -9.07 -3.47
C SER A 299 -28.46 -9.16 -3.18
N SER A 300 -29.27 -9.39 -4.21
CA SER A 300 -30.72 -9.61 -4.05
C SER A 300 -31.06 -10.89 -3.25
N ASP A 301 -30.12 -11.82 -3.16
CA ASP A 301 -30.30 -13.07 -2.42
C ASP A 301 -30.01 -12.94 -0.91
N CYS A 302 -29.46 -11.79 -0.50
CA CYS A 302 -29.20 -11.48 0.90
C CYS A 302 -30.35 -10.71 1.56
N LYS A 303 -30.49 -10.86 2.89
CA LYS A 303 -31.49 -10.11 3.70
C LYS A 303 -31.27 -8.60 3.49
N ASN A 304 -32.35 -7.89 3.18
CA ASN A 304 -32.31 -6.44 2.91
C ASN A 304 -31.33 -6.05 1.78
N ASN A 305 -31.01 -6.97 0.89
CA ASN A 305 -29.99 -6.84 -0.14
C ASN A 305 -28.56 -6.60 0.42
N GLU A 306 -28.29 -6.91 1.70
CA GLU A 306 -27.03 -6.69 2.37
C GLU A 306 -26.42 -8.01 2.83
N CYS A 307 -25.35 -8.44 2.16
CA CYS A 307 -24.62 -9.66 2.50
C CYS A 307 -23.60 -9.42 3.62
N PHE A 308 -22.92 -8.26 3.55
CA PHE A 308 -21.92 -7.84 4.51
C PHE A 308 -21.90 -6.32 4.63
N LEU A 309 -21.76 -5.82 5.83
CA LEU A 309 -21.53 -4.41 6.11
C LEU A 309 -20.55 -4.28 7.28
N LYS A 310 -19.47 -3.53 7.06
CA LYS A 310 -18.59 -3.04 8.09
C LYS A 310 -18.38 -1.55 7.90
N THR A 311 -18.80 -0.76 8.86
CA THR A 311 -18.54 0.69 8.87
C THR A 311 -17.11 0.92 9.30
N GLU A 312 -16.39 1.76 8.57
CA GLU A 312 -15.01 2.10 8.84
C GLU A 312 -14.91 3.56 9.26
N HIS A 313 -14.13 3.84 10.31
CA HIS A 313 -13.95 5.19 10.88
C HIS A 313 -12.58 5.75 10.51
N TYR A 314 -12.30 5.79 9.19
CA TYR A 314 -11.05 6.32 8.69
C TYR A 314 -11.05 7.84 8.65
N GLU A 315 -9.90 8.42 8.97
CA GLU A 315 -9.60 9.85 8.91
C GLU A 315 -8.41 10.08 7.98
N ASP A 316 -8.31 11.31 7.43
CA ASP A 316 -7.16 11.67 6.61
C ASP A 316 -5.89 11.64 7.44
N ASN A 317 -4.86 10.98 6.92
CA ASN A 317 -3.58 10.90 7.61
C ASN A 317 -2.48 11.68 6.92
N GLN A 318 -1.46 12.01 7.66
CA GLN A 318 -0.28 12.71 7.17
C GLN A 318 0.99 11.92 7.49
N ARG A 319 1.96 12.07 6.59
CA ARG A 319 3.29 11.50 6.73
C ARG A 319 4.33 12.57 6.49
N TRP A 320 5.28 12.70 7.41
CA TRP A 320 6.45 13.58 7.28
C TRP A 320 7.72 12.74 7.20
N SER A 321 8.61 13.11 6.32
CA SER A 321 9.86 12.40 6.13
C SER A 321 11.03 13.36 5.93
N VAL A 322 12.20 12.96 6.42
CA VAL A 322 13.47 13.67 6.22
C VAL A 322 14.58 12.64 6.00
N GLY A 323 15.51 12.96 5.12
CA GLY A 323 16.64 12.06 4.86
C GLY A 323 17.84 12.80 4.28
N ALA A 324 18.92 12.05 4.18
CA ALA A 324 20.18 12.51 3.62
C ALA A 324 20.77 11.44 2.71
N THR A 325 21.50 11.93 1.70
CA THR A 325 22.30 11.12 0.78
C THR A 325 23.75 11.58 0.90
N TYR A 326 24.67 10.61 1.01
CA TYR A 326 26.10 10.85 1.09
C TYR A 326 26.87 10.04 0.04
N MET A 327 27.52 10.71 -0.88
CA MET A 327 28.40 10.11 -1.88
C MET A 327 29.78 9.87 -1.27
N VAL A 328 30.04 8.63 -0.85
CA VAL A 328 31.32 8.21 -0.23
C VAL A 328 32.45 8.21 -1.26
N SER A 329 32.13 7.80 -2.48
CA SER A 329 33.05 7.74 -3.63
C SER A 329 32.24 7.71 -4.92
N GLN A 330 32.91 7.62 -6.06
CA GLN A 330 32.25 7.46 -7.37
C GLN A 330 31.42 6.17 -7.48
N ASN A 331 31.74 5.15 -6.67
CA ASN A 331 31.05 3.86 -6.72
C ASN A 331 30.06 3.64 -5.57
N TRP A 332 30.13 4.42 -4.49
CA TRP A 332 29.33 4.18 -3.30
C TRP A 332 28.56 5.42 -2.86
N THR A 333 27.25 5.27 -2.76
CA THR A 333 26.36 6.26 -2.19
C THR A 333 25.63 5.64 -1.00
N LEU A 334 25.58 6.34 0.12
CA LEU A 334 24.82 5.94 1.32
C LEU A 334 23.60 6.83 1.48
N ARG A 335 22.55 6.26 2.07
CA ARG A 335 21.31 6.99 2.40
C ARG A 335 20.89 6.66 3.82
N ALA A 336 20.25 7.63 4.46
CA ALA A 336 19.55 7.43 5.72
C ALA A 336 18.31 8.33 5.75
N GLY A 337 17.27 7.86 6.45
CA GLY A 337 16.03 8.63 6.56
C GLY A 337 15.21 8.26 7.78
N LEU A 338 14.38 9.21 8.17
CA LEU A 338 13.37 9.07 9.21
C LEU A 338 12.02 9.51 8.66
N ALA A 339 10.95 8.85 9.06
CA ALA A 339 9.61 9.34 8.81
C ALA A 339 8.70 9.06 10.00
N TYR A 340 7.72 9.94 10.16
CA TYR A 340 6.58 9.77 11.05
C TYR A 340 5.32 9.67 10.19
N ASP A 341 4.52 8.64 10.45
CA ASP A 341 3.33 8.30 9.71
C ASP A 341 2.16 8.20 10.68
N GLU A 342 1.18 9.08 10.55
CA GLU A 342 0.00 9.10 11.42
C GLU A 342 -0.89 7.89 11.14
N GLN A 343 -1.59 7.41 12.16
CA GLN A 343 -2.67 6.45 12.01
C GLN A 343 -3.77 6.99 11.10
N ALA A 344 -4.39 6.13 10.29
CA ALA A 344 -5.42 6.51 9.31
C ALA A 344 -6.86 6.39 9.84
N GLY A 345 -7.08 6.48 11.14
CA GLY A 345 -8.39 6.35 11.77
C GLY A 345 -8.42 5.32 12.89
N GLU A 346 -9.57 4.77 13.19
CA GLU A 346 -9.69 3.75 14.24
C GLU A 346 -9.12 2.41 13.78
N ALA A 347 -8.31 1.78 14.64
CA ALA A 347 -7.81 0.42 14.39
C ALA A 347 -8.94 -0.60 14.44
N THR A 348 -8.86 -1.62 13.60
CA THR A 348 -9.76 -2.77 13.59
C THR A 348 -8.98 -4.07 13.50
N LEU A 349 -9.60 -5.20 13.78
CA LEU A 349 -8.95 -6.51 13.60
C LEU A 349 -8.55 -6.77 12.14
N SER A 350 -9.33 -6.31 11.18
CA SER A 350 -8.97 -6.42 9.75
C SER A 350 -7.77 -5.55 9.38
N ILE A 351 -7.59 -4.40 10.07
CA ILE A 351 -6.51 -3.43 9.80
C ILE A 351 -6.07 -2.85 11.15
N PRO A 352 -5.13 -3.52 11.86
CA PRO A 352 -4.63 -3.08 13.16
C PRO A 352 -3.64 -1.92 13.00
N ASP A 353 -4.14 -0.74 12.66
CA ASP A 353 -3.36 0.46 12.36
C ASP A 353 -2.96 1.27 13.60
N SER A 354 -1.84 2.02 13.54
CA SER A 354 -1.35 2.94 14.58
C SER A 354 -0.34 3.94 14.03
N ASP A 355 -0.01 4.98 14.80
CA ASP A 355 1.13 5.86 14.51
C ASP A 355 2.43 5.07 14.37
N ARG A 356 3.32 5.48 13.43
CA ARG A 356 4.57 4.76 13.15
C ARG A 356 5.75 5.67 12.96
N MET A 357 6.91 5.16 13.41
CA MET A 357 8.21 5.75 13.15
C MET A 357 9.02 4.83 12.23
N TRP A 358 9.57 5.41 11.17
CA TRP A 358 10.44 4.76 10.21
C TRP A 358 11.89 5.13 10.47
N TYR A 359 12.76 4.12 10.50
CA TYR A 359 14.21 4.27 10.60
C TYR A 359 14.83 3.53 9.43
N SER A 360 15.38 4.26 8.46
CA SER A 360 15.83 3.69 7.18
C SER A 360 17.30 3.95 6.93
N ALA A 361 17.94 2.97 6.31
CA ALA A 361 19.28 3.08 5.76
C ALA A 361 19.36 2.36 4.41
N GLY A 362 20.20 2.85 3.53
CA GLY A 362 20.39 2.25 2.20
C GLY A 362 21.73 2.62 1.58
N LEU A 363 22.04 1.91 0.52
CA LEU A 363 23.26 2.13 -0.26
C LEU A 363 22.99 1.91 -1.75
N THR A 364 23.79 2.58 -2.58
CA THR A 364 23.93 2.29 -4.01
C THR A 364 25.37 1.87 -4.28
N TYR A 365 25.52 0.83 -5.09
CA TYR A 365 26.80 0.44 -5.69
C TYR A 365 26.74 0.62 -7.20
N THR A 366 27.66 1.42 -7.75
CA THR A 366 27.84 1.58 -9.19
C THR A 366 28.65 0.43 -9.75
N VAL A 367 27.98 -0.47 -10.46
CA VAL A 367 28.57 -1.68 -11.06
C VAL A 367 29.32 -1.33 -12.34
N SER A 368 28.76 -0.44 -13.14
CA SER A 368 29.33 0.09 -14.38
C SER A 368 28.79 1.50 -14.66
N GLU A 369 29.27 2.13 -15.71
CA GLU A 369 28.76 3.45 -16.14
C GLU A 369 27.24 3.50 -16.38
N ASN A 370 26.66 2.36 -16.73
CA ASN A 370 25.26 2.23 -17.09
C ASN A 370 24.41 1.48 -16.05
N MET A 371 25.00 0.92 -14.99
CA MET A 371 24.29 0.05 -14.08
C MET A 371 24.61 0.32 -12.62
N THR A 372 23.57 0.52 -11.82
CA THR A 372 23.68 0.61 -10.35
C THR A 372 22.77 -0.42 -9.69
N VAL A 373 23.16 -0.83 -8.48
CA VAL A 373 22.36 -1.67 -7.59
C VAL A 373 22.16 -0.93 -6.28
N ASP A 374 20.90 -0.81 -5.89
CA ASP A 374 20.51 -0.28 -4.57
C ASP A 374 20.15 -1.43 -3.63
N ALA A 375 20.50 -1.28 -2.37
CA ALA A 375 20.02 -2.13 -1.28
C ALA A 375 19.58 -1.24 -0.11
N ALA A 376 18.52 -1.63 0.56
CA ALA A 376 17.98 -0.85 1.67
C ALA A 376 17.35 -1.73 2.73
N PHE A 377 17.31 -1.18 3.94
CA PHE A 377 16.63 -1.74 5.10
C PHE A 377 15.91 -0.63 5.85
N ALA A 378 14.72 -0.94 6.36
CA ALA A 378 13.99 -0.06 7.28
C ALA A 378 13.39 -0.86 8.44
N LEU A 379 13.42 -0.27 9.63
CA LEU A 379 12.61 -0.65 10.77
C LEU A 379 11.44 0.33 10.85
N VAL A 380 10.22 -0.22 10.84
CA VAL A 380 8.98 0.54 11.09
C VAL A 380 8.46 0.12 12.44
N GLN A 381 8.45 1.04 13.38
CA GLN A 381 7.99 0.80 14.75
C GLN A 381 6.61 1.40 14.95
N SER A 382 5.62 0.56 15.22
CA SER A 382 4.25 0.94 15.54
C SER A 382 4.12 1.32 17.01
N LYS A 383 3.26 2.30 17.30
CA LYS A 383 2.86 2.64 18.65
C LYS A 383 1.82 1.63 19.14
N SER A 384 2.04 1.03 20.30
CA SER A 384 1.04 0.17 20.94
C SER A 384 -0.24 0.95 21.22
N GLY A 385 -1.40 0.34 20.96
CA GLY A 385 -2.70 0.96 21.16
C GLY A 385 -3.77 -0.04 21.52
N SER A 386 -4.88 0.45 22.06
CA SER A 386 -6.07 -0.35 22.35
C SER A 386 -7.24 0.13 21.51
N PHE A 387 -8.06 -0.80 21.03
CA PHE A 387 -9.30 -0.49 20.30
C PHE A 387 -10.42 -1.46 20.71
N THR A 388 -11.65 -1.13 20.33
CA THR A 388 -12.83 -1.93 20.67
C THR A 388 -13.69 -2.11 19.43
N GLU A 389 -14.08 -3.35 19.16
CA GLU A 389 -15.09 -3.67 18.14
C GLU A 389 -16.29 -4.37 18.80
N THR A 390 -17.45 -4.30 18.17
CA THR A 390 -18.66 -4.99 18.63
C THR A 390 -18.93 -6.16 17.67
N ASP A 391 -19.08 -7.37 18.23
CA ASP A 391 -19.35 -8.57 17.47
C ASP A 391 -20.83 -8.69 17.04
N ALA A 392 -21.15 -9.71 16.27
CA ALA A 392 -22.51 -9.94 15.80
C ALA A 392 -23.51 -10.38 16.91
N ALA A 393 -23.02 -10.64 18.13
CA ALA A 393 -23.82 -10.90 19.32
C ALA A 393 -24.05 -9.66 20.20
N ASP A 394 -23.64 -8.47 19.76
CA ASP A 394 -23.62 -7.19 20.47
C ASP A 394 -22.65 -7.14 21.69
N ASP A 395 -21.68 -8.05 21.75
CA ASP A 395 -20.63 -8.01 22.77
C ASP A 395 -19.53 -7.01 22.37
N LYS A 396 -19.07 -6.18 23.31
CA LYS A 396 -17.94 -5.27 23.16
C LYS A 396 -16.64 -5.99 23.45
N LEU A 397 -15.81 -6.14 22.44
CA LEU A 397 -14.53 -6.83 22.50
C LEU A 397 -13.40 -5.81 22.47
N THR A 398 -12.55 -5.79 23.50
CA THR A 398 -11.39 -4.87 23.59
C THR A 398 -10.11 -5.60 23.25
N PHE A 399 -9.27 -4.96 22.44
CA PHE A 399 -8.03 -5.50 21.93
C PHE A 399 -6.88 -4.55 22.19
N ASP A 400 -5.72 -5.09 22.50
CA ASP A 400 -4.44 -4.38 22.52
C ASP A 400 -3.62 -4.85 21.31
N ALA A 401 -3.10 -3.91 20.51
CA ALA A 401 -2.24 -4.20 19.38
C ALA A 401 -0.85 -3.61 19.58
N GLU A 402 0.16 -4.36 19.17
CA GLU A 402 1.57 -3.94 19.16
C GLU A 402 2.25 -4.54 17.94
N GLY A 403 3.24 -3.84 17.38
CA GLY A 403 3.95 -4.39 16.23
C GLY A 403 5.14 -3.57 15.77
N ALA A 404 5.90 -4.20 14.89
CA ALA A 404 6.96 -3.62 14.11
C ALA A 404 6.97 -4.25 12.73
N ALA A 405 7.67 -3.64 11.76
CA ALA A 405 7.95 -4.29 10.49
C ALA A 405 9.41 -4.10 10.10
N TYR A 406 9.99 -5.14 9.54
CA TYR A 406 11.33 -5.15 8.97
C TYR A 406 11.22 -5.17 7.45
N LEU A 407 11.68 -4.10 6.81
CA LEU A 407 11.61 -3.96 5.37
C LEU A 407 13.01 -4.10 4.78
N SER A 408 13.12 -4.89 3.73
CA SER A 408 14.36 -5.04 2.96
C SER A 408 14.04 -4.88 1.47
N ALA A 409 14.90 -4.20 0.74
CA ALA A 409 14.71 -4.04 -0.70
C ALA A 409 16.02 -4.10 -1.46
N ILE A 410 15.93 -4.63 -2.68
CA ILE A 410 16.99 -4.58 -3.69
C ILE A 410 16.41 -4.01 -4.99
N GLN A 411 17.21 -3.21 -5.70
CA GLN A 411 16.81 -2.57 -6.95
C GLN A 411 17.99 -2.55 -7.92
N LEU A 412 17.69 -2.82 -9.18
CA LEU A 412 18.61 -2.64 -10.29
C LEU A 412 18.16 -1.42 -11.10
N ASN A 413 19.12 -0.53 -11.42
CA ASN A 413 18.89 0.58 -12.34
C ASN A 413 19.82 0.42 -13.54
N TYR A 414 19.28 0.69 -14.73
CA TYR A 414 20.04 0.63 -15.98
C TYR A 414 19.75 1.86 -16.83
N THR A 415 20.82 2.51 -17.25
CA THR A 415 20.79 3.68 -18.17
C THR A 415 21.15 3.20 -19.57
N PHE A 416 20.27 3.45 -20.54
CA PHE A 416 20.50 3.10 -21.94
C PHE A 416 21.36 4.18 -22.61
N ASN A 417 22.33 3.74 -23.43
CA ASN A 417 23.18 4.63 -24.21
C ASN A 417 22.48 5.11 -25.48
#